data_7b05348b5eedd8a76ef08169fd83fc04
#
_entry.id   7b05348b5eedd8a76ef08169fd83fc04
#
_cell.length_a   1.000
_cell.length_b   1.000
_cell.length_c   1.000
_cell.angle_alpha   90.00
_cell.angle_beta   90.00
_cell.angle_gamma   90.00
#
_symmetry.space_group_name_H-M   'P 1'
#
loop_
_entity.id
_entity.type
_entity.pdbx_description
1 polymer ?
#
loop_
_entity_poly.entity_id
_entity_poly.type
_entity_poly.pdbx_seq_one_letter_code
_entity_poly.pdbx_strand_id
1 'polypeptide(L)'
;MAFIEVDAEDFAIEREKAFDRGDIVFFKFGSEYCDPCHALGFELEEIDELYDNITILEIDTDNSPDLAEHFDIMQLPTMMIYKDRKTLLYKEEGVILYQDIEEIIGLKK
;
A
#
# COMPACT_ATOMS: atom_id res chain seq x y z
N MET A 1 -3.16 13.99 -2.89
CA MET A 1 -2.10 12.96 -2.93
C MET A 1 -2.46 11.80 -2.03
N ALA A 2 -2.33 10.60 -2.57
CA ALA A 2 -2.73 9.38 -1.86
C ALA A 2 -1.65 8.79 -0.96
N PHE A 3 -0.37 9.17 -1.18
CA PHE A 3 0.77 8.59 -0.45
C PHE A 3 0.94 9.22 0.93
N ILE A 4 0.99 8.38 1.95
CA ILE A 4 1.24 8.79 3.33
C ILE A 4 2.30 7.87 3.92
N GLU A 5 3.44 8.44 4.31
CA GLU A 5 4.45 7.67 5.04
C GLU A 5 3.99 7.51 6.48
N VAL A 6 4.00 6.29 6.98
CA VAL A 6 3.57 6.00 8.34
C VAL A 6 4.60 5.14 9.05
N ASP A 7 4.72 5.34 10.35
CA ASP A 7 5.48 4.47 11.23
C ASP A 7 4.51 3.70 12.14
N ALA A 8 5.07 2.94 13.10
CA ALA A 8 4.25 2.13 13.98
C ALA A 8 3.24 2.95 14.80
N GLU A 9 3.57 4.21 15.12
CA GLU A 9 2.69 5.06 15.90
C GLU A 9 1.53 5.61 15.09
N ASP A 10 1.77 5.94 13.82
CA ASP A 10 0.80 6.60 12.96
C ASP A 10 -0.09 5.64 12.18
N PHE A 11 0.37 4.39 12.00
CA PHE A 11 -0.25 3.45 11.08
C PHE A 11 -1.74 3.26 11.33
N ALA A 12 -2.12 2.94 12.57
CA ALA A 12 -3.52 2.67 12.89
C ALA A 12 -4.40 3.91 12.69
N ILE A 13 -3.88 5.07 13.05
CA ILE A 13 -4.62 6.34 12.94
C ILE A 13 -4.88 6.67 11.47
N GLU A 14 -3.85 6.61 10.65
CA GLU A 14 -3.99 6.93 9.23
C GLU A 14 -4.82 5.90 8.48
N ARG A 15 -4.70 4.63 8.84
CA ARG A 15 -5.54 3.56 8.30
C ARG A 15 -7.02 3.82 8.56
N GLU A 16 -7.37 4.15 9.82
CA GLU A 16 -8.77 4.38 10.18
C GLU A 16 -9.32 5.62 9.49
N LYS A 17 -8.54 6.68 9.37
CA LYS A 17 -8.95 7.87 8.63
C LYS A 17 -9.29 7.55 7.18
N ALA A 18 -8.46 6.73 6.54
CA ALA A 18 -8.65 6.35 5.15
C ALA A 18 -9.93 5.52 4.97
N PHE A 19 -10.15 4.53 5.83
CA PHE A 19 -11.36 3.71 5.76
C PHE A 19 -12.61 4.54 6.07
N ASP A 20 -12.53 5.49 7.01
CA ASP A 20 -13.65 6.37 7.32
C ASP A 20 -14.06 7.23 6.13
N ARG A 21 -13.09 7.60 5.26
CA ARG A 21 -13.39 8.32 4.02
C ARG A 21 -13.99 7.42 2.94
N GLY A 22 -13.99 6.11 3.14
CA GLY A 22 -14.43 5.16 2.13
C GLY A 22 -13.37 4.82 1.09
N ASP A 23 -12.10 5.12 1.36
CA ASP A 23 -11.00 4.84 0.43
C ASP A 23 -10.68 3.35 0.37
N ILE A 24 -10.15 2.95 -0.80
CA ILE A 24 -9.41 1.69 -0.94
C ILE A 24 -8.03 1.95 -0.36
N VAL A 25 -7.55 1.10 0.54
CA VAL A 25 -6.32 1.35 1.28
C VAL A 25 -5.26 0.33 0.92
N PHE A 26 -4.11 0.84 0.50
CA PHE A 26 -2.93 0.04 0.16
C PHE A 26 -1.94 0.14 1.31
N PHE A 27 -1.39 -1.01 1.73
CA PHE A 27 -0.26 -1.05 2.66
C PHE A 27 0.95 -1.47 1.82
N LYS A 28 1.88 -0.55 1.60
CA LYS A 28 3.10 -0.83 0.85
C LYS A 28 4.28 -0.92 1.81
N PHE A 29 4.85 -2.12 1.94
CA PHE A 29 6.03 -2.38 2.77
C PHE A 29 7.27 -2.34 1.89
N GLY A 30 8.22 -1.50 2.24
CA GLY A 30 9.42 -1.33 1.45
C GLY A 30 10.60 -0.80 2.26
N SER A 31 11.67 -0.45 1.55
CA SER A 31 12.88 0.15 2.11
C SER A 31 13.46 1.07 1.05
N GLU A 32 14.16 2.13 1.46
CA GLU A 32 14.81 3.02 0.50
C GLU A 32 15.96 2.34 -0.26
N TYR A 33 16.47 1.21 0.24
CA TYR A 33 17.54 0.46 -0.40
C TYR A 33 17.05 -0.68 -1.29
N CYS A 34 15.78 -0.72 -1.57
CA CYS A 34 15.13 -1.79 -2.31
C CYS A 34 14.72 -1.30 -3.71
N ASP A 35 15.46 -1.70 -4.75
CA ASP A 35 15.17 -1.27 -6.12
C ASP A 35 13.76 -1.69 -6.59
N PRO A 36 13.31 -2.94 -6.37
CA PRO A 36 11.93 -3.30 -6.75
C PRO A 36 10.86 -2.50 -6.03
N CYS A 37 11.14 -2.03 -4.80
CA CYS A 37 10.21 -1.17 -4.07
C CYS A 37 10.01 0.16 -4.81
N HIS A 38 11.08 0.70 -5.37
CA HIS A 38 11.02 1.94 -6.16
C HIS A 38 10.24 1.71 -7.45
N ALA A 39 10.45 0.57 -8.11
CA ALA A 39 9.70 0.22 -9.32
C ALA A 39 8.19 0.13 -9.04
N LEU A 40 7.81 -0.52 -7.93
CA LEU A 40 6.41 -0.57 -7.51
C LEU A 40 5.88 0.85 -7.24
N GLY A 41 6.70 1.70 -6.65
CA GLY A 41 6.34 3.10 -6.38
C GLY A 41 5.88 3.84 -7.63
N PHE A 42 6.56 3.64 -8.76
CA PHE A 42 6.17 4.27 -10.02
C PHE A 42 4.81 3.78 -10.51
N GLU A 43 4.52 2.49 -10.35
CA GLU A 43 3.20 1.95 -10.70
C GLU A 43 2.11 2.53 -9.81
N LEU A 44 2.40 2.71 -8.54
CA LEU A 44 1.46 3.31 -7.59
C LEU A 44 1.22 4.80 -7.86
N GLU A 45 2.23 5.50 -8.38
CA GLU A 45 2.04 6.90 -8.80
C GLU A 45 1.01 7.01 -9.93
N GLU A 46 1.00 6.05 -10.86
CA GLU A 46 -0.03 6.00 -11.91
C GLU A 46 -1.42 5.80 -11.31
N ILE A 47 -1.54 4.93 -10.33
CA ILE A 47 -2.81 4.71 -9.62
C ILE A 47 -3.25 5.99 -8.91
N ASP A 48 -2.33 6.68 -8.25
CA ASP A 48 -2.62 7.94 -7.56
C ASP A 48 -3.15 9.01 -8.52
N GLU A 49 -2.58 9.08 -9.73
CA GLU A 49 -3.03 10.04 -10.74
C GLU A 49 -4.40 9.71 -11.32
N LEU A 50 -4.72 8.42 -11.44
CA LEU A 50 -5.96 7.97 -12.08
C LEU A 50 -7.16 7.97 -11.14
N TYR A 51 -6.96 7.82 -9.84
CA TYR A 51 -8.05 7.62 -8.88
C TYR A 51 -7.86 8.51 -7.66
N ASP A 52 -8.96 9.07 -7.17
CA ASP A 52 -8.95 9.96 -6.00
C ASP A 52 -9.52 9.30 -4.73
N ASN A 53 -9.96 8.04 -4.82
CA ASN A 53 -10.55 7.30 -3.70
C ASN A 53 -9.59 6.23 -3.15
N ILE A 54 -8.30 6.52 -3.19
CA ILE A 54 -7.25 5.58 -2.77
C ILE A 54 -6.32 6.26 -1.78
N THR A 55 -5.94 5.52 -0.75
CA THR A 55 -4.87 5.91 0.18
C THR A 55 -3.79 4.83 0.14
N ILE A 56 -2.54 5.26 0.00
CA ILE A 56 -1.38 4.36 -0.02
C ILE A 56 -0.55 4.66 1.23
N LEU A 57 -0.58 3.74 2.18
CA LEU A 57 0.23 3.84 3.40
C LEU A 57 1.58 3.21 3.11
N GLU A 58 2.64 4.02 3.13
CA GLU A 58 3.99 3.57 2.90
C GLU A 58 4.68 3.28 4.22
N ILE A 59 5.15 2.05 4.40
CA ILE A 59 5.79 1.59 5.61
C ILE A 59 7.23 1.21 5.27
N ASP A 60 8.18 1.93 5.86
CA ASP A 60 9.60 1.60 5.77
C ASP A 60 9.90 0.57 6.84
N THR A 61 10.22 -0.66 6.43
CA THR A 61 10.43 -1.76 7.37
C THR A 61 11.72 -1.60 8.17
N ASP A 62 12.66 -0.78 7.71
CA ASP A 62 13.86 -0.48 8.48
C ASP A 62 13.54 0.42 9.67
N ASN A 63 12.58 1.34 9.51
CA ASN A 63 12.15 2.23 10.58
C ASN A 63 11.05 1.62 11.47
N SER A 64 10.28 0.68 10.91
CA SER A 64 9.12 0.09 11.59
C SER A 64 9.16 -1.44 11.51
N PRO A 65 10.20 -2.07 12.07
CA PRO A 65 10.33 -3.53 12.00
C PRO A 65 9.17 -4.26 12.71
N ASP A 66 8.57 -3.66 13.72
CA ASP A 66 7.44 -4.26 14.43
C ASP A 66 6.22 -4.43 13.53
N LEU A 67 5.97 -3.46 12.64
CA LEU A 67 4.88 -3.58 11.67
C LEU A 67 5.15 -4.70 10.67
N ALA A 68 6.39 -4.79 10.19
CA ALA A 68 6.78 -5.86 9.27
C ALA A 68 6.55 -7.24 9.92
N GLU A 69 6.93 -7.40 11.18
CA GLU A 69 6.73 -8.63 11.91
C GLU A 69 5.24 -8.92 12.10
N HIS A 70 4.47 -7.92 12.47
CA HIS A 70 3.03 -8.06 12.70
C HIS A 70 2.31 -8.59 11.45
N PHE A 71 2.72 -8.14 10.27
CA PHE A 71 2.10 -8.54 9.00
C PHE A 71 2.84 -9.69 8.30
N ASP A 72 3.83 -10.30 8.95
CA ASP A 72 4.62 -11.42 8.41
C ASP A 72 5.27 -11.07 7.08
N ILE A 73 5.89 -9.88 7.00
CA ILE A 73 6.56 -9.43 5.79
C ILE A 73 7.92 -10.10 5.67
N MET A 74 8.08 -10.96 4.66
CA MET A 74 9.28 -11.77 4.47
C MET A 74 10.18 -11.22 3.38
N GLN A 75 9.62 -10.54 2.38
CA GLN A 75 10.37 -9.98 1.26
C GLN A 75 9.82 -8.61 0.89
N LEU A 76 10.66 -7.79 0.25
CA LEU A 76 10.29 -6.44 -0.18
C LEU A 76 10.35 -6.32 -1.69
N PRO A 77 9.41 -5.61 -2.30
CA PRO A 77 8.24 -5.05 -1.64
C PRO A 77 7.17 -6.09 -1.38
N THR A 78 6.36 -5.88 -0.36
CA THR A 78 5.10 -6.60 -0.18
C THR A 78 4.00 -5.57 -0.13
N MET A 79 2.89 -5.86 -0.78
CA MET A 79 1.75 -4.94 -0.80
C MET A 79 0.48 -5.67 -0.43
N MET A 80 -0.33 -5.01 0.37
CA MET A 80 -1.68 -5.46 0.71
C MET A 80 -2.65 -4.40 0.22
N ILE A 81 -3.80 -4.84 -0.32
CA ILE A 81 -4.85 -3.94 -0.78
C ILE A 81 -6.15 -4.32 -0.11
N TYR A 82 -6.75 -3.37 0.60
CA TYR A 82 -8.04 -3.54 1.26
C TYR A 82 -9.09 -2.68 0.59
N LYS A 83 -10.21 -3.30 0.21
CA LYS A 83 -11.38 -2.58 -0.30
C LYS A 83 -12.07 -1.84 0.84
N ASP A 84 -12.15 -2.48 1.99
CA ASP A 84 -12.67 -1.92 3.24
C ASP A 84 -12.00 -2.64 4.40
N ARG A 85 -12.35 -2.30 5.65
CA ARG A 85 -11.70 -2.86 6.84
C ARG A 85 -11.70 -4.39 6.89
N LYS A 86 -12.65 -5.03 6.23
CA LYS A 86 -12.87 -6.48 6.35
C LYS A 86 -12.55 -7.23 5.07
N THR A 87 -12.26 -6.53 3.97
CA THR A 87 -12.12 -7.15 2.66
C THR A 87 -10.70 -6.95 2.12
N LEU A 88 -9.87 -7.96 2.28
CA LEU A 88 -8.53 -8.00 1.72
C LEU A 88 -8.64 -8.50 0.27
N LEU A 89 -8.23 -7.68 -0.69
CA LEU A 89 -8.27 -8.01 -2.11
C LEU A 89 -6.96 -8.64 -2.60
N TYR A 90 -5.84 -8.31 -1.96
CA TYR A 90 -4.53 -8.67 -2.49
C TYR A 90 -3.47 -8.64 -1.38
N LYS A 91 -2.60 -9.65 -1.37
CA LYS A 91 -1.39 -9.65 -0.53
C LYS A 91 -0.34 -10.50 -1.25
N GLU A 92 0.64 -9.84 -1.89
CA GLU A 92 1.70 -10.52 -2.63
C GLU A 92 3.00 -9.74 -2.54
N GLU A 93 4.09 -10.45 -2.82
CA GLU A 93 5.43 -9.90 -2.92
C GLU A 93 5.72 -9.48 -4.36
N GLY A 94 6.62 -8.52 -4.54
CA GLY A 94 7.13 -8.14 -5.84
C GLY A 94 6.39 -6.98 -6.49
N VAL A 95 6.79 -6.68 -7.72
CA VAL A 95 6.24 -5.56 -8.49
C VAL A 95 5.02 -6.03 -9.28
N ILE A 96 4.01 -5.18 -9.32
CA ILE A 96 2.80 -5.42 -10.10
C ILE A 96 2.51 -4.14 -10.90
N LEU A 97 2.07 -4.29 -12.14
CA LEU A 97 1.75 -3.17 -13.02
C LEU A 97 0.44 -2.51 -12.62
N TYR A 98 0.32 -1.21 -12.87
CA TYR A 98 -0.89 -0.50 -12.46
C TYR A 98 -2.16 -1.02 -13.13
N GLN A 99 -2.06 -1.53 -14.37
CA GLN A 99 -3.21 -2.14 -15.05
C GLN A 99 -3.74 -3.37 -14.30
N ASP A 100 -2.83 -4.17 -13.76
CA ASP A 100 -3.22 -5.34 -12.96
C ASP A 100 -3.80 -4.92 -11.62
N ILE A 101 -3.28 -3.83 -11.04
CA ILE A 101 -3.87 -3.25 -9.83
C ILE A 101 -5.30 -2.79 -10.10
N GLU A 102 -5.54 -2.16 -11.24
CA GLU A 102 -6.89 -1.73 -11.61
C GLU A 102 -7.87 -2.90 -11.64
N GLU A 103 -7.43 -4.05 -12.15
CA GLU A 103 -8.29 -5.25 -12.16
C GLU A 103 -8.59 -5.73 -10.74
N ILE A 104 -7.58 -5.71 -9.86
CA ILE A 104 -7.76 -6.15 -8.47
C ILE A 104 -8.76 -5.27 -7.74
N ILE A 105 -8.67 -3.96 -7.90
CA ILE A 105 -9.57 -3.02 -7.21
C ILE A 105 -10.91 -2.85 -7.92
N GLY A 106 -11.06 -3.43 -9.11
CA GLY A 106 -12.31 -3.38 -9.85
C GLY A 106 -12.60 -2.05 -10.52
N LEU A 107 -11.56 -1.21 -10.75
CA LEU A 107 -11.69 0.10 -11.39
C LEU A 107 -10.84 0.11 -12.67
N LYS A 108 -11.32 0.83 -13.68
CA LYS A 108 -10.57 1.02 -14.93
C LYS A 108 -10.84 2.42 -15.46
N LYS A 109 -9.78 3.00 -15.98
CA LYS A 109 -9.85 4.30 -16.65
C LYS A 109 -9.38 4.20 -18.09
#